data_12d925beee427cf6a41de656884fa8c8
#
_entry.id   12d925beee427cf6a41de656884fa8c8
#
_cell.length_a   1.000
_cell.length_b   1.000
_cell.length_c   1.000
_cell.angle_alpha   90.00
_cell.angle_beta   90.00
_cell.angle_gamma   90.00
#
_symmetry.space_group_name_H-M   'P 1'
#
loop_
_entity.id
_entity.type
_entity.pdbx_description
1 polymer ?
#
loop_
_entity_poly.entity_id
_entity_poly.type
_entity_poly.pdbx_seq_one_letter_code
_entity_poly.pdbx_strand_id
1 'polypeptide(L)'
;MDELYGIPEMPDQDDIDYMGDAITPLQAKAEEVSQAFGFTEQLILDFLHRLYDGKLDPKQEIDAPMWEQVRTVLREAVAKGYDEPNMPDADEVFYEQLQHNTDVFAAFKVHRMQNDMAHMLLDSNGKLKTFEQWSNDVQTIASHQVGHWLQTEYDTAVIRAHQAADWQQFEREKDVLPNLKWMPSTSAHPGADHRIFWGTVRAINDPFWSSHRPGDRWNCKCSLSSTDEPVTQVPDAAPSDEPQNGLENNPGVDGKLFSDNHPYISGAYPGAKKAVDKFIEHETEIGSNVPGGLDSRQQVEWIKNVHSVEDALNIKQGAPMTHKEANGHKSNPNFQPKIENEWSSNCQSCVVSYELRRRGYDVESNSRVDGSGSMTDKLARKTEMVWKTVDGNPVNKQNVKGTSDDEINEGINSLTKNIGRYHIDWIWKQQKITSKVYGHIIVAERFENGGFRLYDPQTGENIDWKSIVPFIDISKGINILRVDNLIPDEALIKEIVHKK
;
A
#
# COMPACT_ATOMS: atom_id res chain seq x y z
N MET A 1 4.00 26.09 7.52
CA MET A 1 4.94 24.94 7.48
C MET A 1 6.38 25.41 7.25
N ASP A 2 6.63 26.31 6.30
CA ASP A 2 7.98 26.82 6.03
C ASP A 2 8.63 27.42 7.29
N GLU A 3 7.91 28.26 8.01
CA GLU A 3 8.37 28.82 9.30
C GLU A 3 8.61 27.70 10.33
N LEU A 4 7.72 26.71 10.42
CA LEU A 4 7.88 25.59 11.36
C LEU A 4 9.12 24.76 11.06
N TYR A 5 9.40 24.51 9.77
CA TYR A 5 10.56 23.72 9.35
C TYR A 5 11.84 24.54 9.18
N GLY A 6 11.78 25.85 9.41
CA GLY A 6 12.93 26.77 9.23
C GLY A 6 13.36 26.89 7.76
N ILE A 7 12.44 26.72 6.83
CA ILE A 7 12.68 26.88 5.40
C ILE A 7 12.53 28.37 5.07
N PRO A 8 13.47 29.01 4.34
CA PRO A 8 13.31 30.39 3.90
C PRO A 8 12.04 30.58 3.08
N GLU A 9 11.35 31.71 3.28
CA GLU A 9 10.19 32.06 2.45
C GLU A 9 10.57 32.01 0.96
N MET A 10 9.70 31.41 0.15
CA MET A 10 9.82 31.45 -1.30
C MET A 10 9.57 32.89 -1.77
N PRO A 11 10.29 33.37 -2.81
CA PRO A 11 9.96 34.66 -3.43
C PRO A 11 8.48 34.69 -3.82
N ASP A 12 7.85 35.85 -3.67
CA ASP A 12 6.47 36.04 -4.13
C ASP A 12 6.35 35.78 -5.64
N GLN A 13 5.14 35.40 -6.12
CA GLN A 13 4.88 35.12 -7.52
C GLN A 13 5.29 36.27 -8.43
N ASP A 14 5.14 37.52 -7.96
CA ASP A 14 5.54 38.74 -8.69
C ASP A 14 7.07 38.82 -8.86
N ASP A 15 7.88 38.31 -7.93
CA ASP A 15 9.33 38.23 -8.03
C ASP A 15 9.76 37.11 -8.99
N ILE A 16 9.00 36.03 -9.09
CA ILE A 16 9.24 34.90 -10.03
C ILE A 16 8.96 35.36 -11.47
N ASP A 17 7.89 36.09 -11.74
CA ASP A 17 7.54 36.63 -13.05
C ASP A 17 8.58 37.61 -13.58
N TYR A 18 9.32 38.32 -12.69
CA TYR A 18 10.40 39.21 -13.06
C TYR A 18 11.71 38.48 -13.43
N MET A 19 11.90 37.24 -12.93
CA MET A 19 13.11 36.44 -13.18
C MET A 19 13.03 35.58 -14.45
N GLY A 20 11.89 35.58 -15.16
CA GLY A 20 11.64 34.74 -16.34
C GLY A 20 11.56 33.25 -15.99
N ASP A 21 11.34 32.38 -17.00
CA ASP A 21 11.13 30.92 -16.88
C ASP A 21 12.29 30.13 -16.22
N ALA A 22 13.18 30.77 -15.49
CA ALA A 22 14.27 30.13 -14.78
C ALA A 22 13.77 29.54 -13.46
N ILE A 23 13.80 28.21 -13.35
CA ILE A 23 13.57 27.47 -12.11
C ILE A 23 14.46 28.09 -11.01
N THR A 24 13.86 28.54 -9.89
CA THR A 24 14.63 29.08 -8.78
C THR A 24 15.54 27.97 -8.18
N PRO A 25 16.70 28.31 -7.58
CA PRO A 25 17.55 27.30 -6.94
C PRO A 25 16.83 26.46 -5.89
N LEU A 26 15.81 27.00 -5.22
CA LEU A 26 14.99 26.29 -4.24
C LEU A 26 14.02 25.29 -4.93
N GLN A 27 13.40 25.68 -6.04
CA GLN A 27 12.55 24.77 -6.81
C GLN A 27 13.36 23.63 -7.42
N ALA A 28 14.52 23.91 -8.03
CA ALA A 28 15.43 22.88 -8.53
C ALA A 28 15.86 21.87 -7.45
N LYS A 29 16.15 22.37 -6.24
CA LYS A 29 16.47 21.51 -5.11
C LYS A 29 15.29 20.69 -4.62
N ALA A 30 14.07 21.23 -4.63
CA ALA A 30 12.86 20.49 -4.27
C ALA A 30 12.56 19.36 -5.27
N GLU A 31 12.76 19.60 -6.55
CA GLU A 31 12.62 18.59 -7.60
C GLU A 31 13.67 17.48 -7.45
N GLU A 32 14.93 17.81 -7.20
CA GLU A 32 16.00 16.85 -6.95
C GLU A 32 15.65 15.95 -5.73
N VAL A 33 15.18 16.54 -4.63
CA VAL A 33 14.78 15.81 -3.43
C VAL A 33 13.57 14.91 -3.70
N SER A 34 12.54 15.41 -4.40
CA SER A 34 11.36 14.60 -4.70
C SER A 34 11.67 13.41 -5.60
N GLN A 35 12.57 13.57 -6.58
CA GLN A 35 13.06 12.49 -7.42
C GLN A 35 13.88 11.47 -6.62
N ALA A 36 14.74 11.94 -5.69
CA ALA A 36 15.51 11.06 -4.81
C ALA A 36 14.60 10.21 -3.90
N PHE A 37 13.43 10.73 -3.52
CA PHE A 37 12.40 10.01 -2.79
C PHE A 37 11.44 9.20 -3.68
N GLY A 38 11.72 9.05 -4.97
CA GLY A 38 10.94 8.23 -5.89
C GLY A 38 9.62 8.84 -6.37
N PHE A 39 9.38 10.13 -6.16
CA PHE A 39 8.23 10.83 -6.75
C PHE A 39 8.48 11.09 -8.23
N THR A 40 7.97 10.20 -9.06
CA THR A 40 8.06 10.36 -10.52
C THR A 40 7.07 11.40 -11.02
N GLU A 41 7.41 12.06 -12.13
CA GLU A 41 6.51 13.00 -12.80
C GLU A 41 5.15 12.35 -13.12
N GLN A 42 5.16 11.07 -13.53
CA GLN A 42 3.94 10.33 -13.82
C GLN A 42 3.06 10.12 -12.56
N LEU A 43 3.64 9.78 -11.41
CA LEU A 43 2.90 9.63 -10.16
C LEU A 43 2.19 10.93 -9.78
N ILE A 44 2.91 12.05 -9.88
CA ILE A 44 2.35 13.37 -9.57
C ILE A 44 1.25 13.74 -10.57
N LEU A 45 1.49 13.54 -11.88
CA LEU A 45 0.51 13.83 -12.92
C LEU A 45 -0.76 13.00 -12.77
N ASP A 46 -0.65 11.72 -12.49
CA ASP A 46 -1.80 10.83 -12.26
C ASP A 46 -2.60 11.25 -11.02
N PHE A 47 -1.93 11.66 -9.95
CA PHE A 47 -2.58 12.22 -8.77
C PHE A 47 -3.36 13.50 -9.08
N LEU A 48 -2.75 14.45 -9.82
CA LEU A 48 -3.42 15.67 -10.25
C LEU A 48 -4.65 15.36 -11.11
N HIS A 49 -4.55 14.41 -12.04
CA HIS A 49 -5.70 13.98 -12.85
C HIS A 49 -6.81 13.36 -12.01
N ARG A 50 -6.49 12.52 -11.00
CA ARG A 50 -7.54 11.96 -10.12
C ARG A 50 -8.31 13.03 -9.36
N LEU A 51 -7.62 14.07 -8.90
CA LEU A 51 -8.25 15.23 -8.25
C LEU A 51 -9.08 16.05 -9.22
N TYR A 52 -8.50 16.44 -10.36
CA TYR A 52 -9.14 17.34 -11.34
C TYR A 52 -10.37 16.70 -11.98
N ASP A 53 -10.29 15.42 -12.35
CA ASP A 53 -11.36 14.66 -12.99
C ASP A 53 -12.47 14.23 -12.01
N GLY A 54 -12.35 14.54 -10.71
CA GLY A 54 -13.31 14.16 -9.67
C GLY A 54 -13.35 12.64 -9.39
N LYS A 55 -12.27 11.93 -9.70
CA LYS A 55 -12.13 10.50 -9.42
C LYS A 55 -11.72 10.22 -7.97
N LEU A 56 -11.24 11.24 -7.27
CA LEU A 56 -10.87 11.22 -5.86
C LEU A 56 -11.70 12.29 -5.14
N ASP A 57 -12.45 11.91 -4.10
CA ASP A 57 -13.07 12.89 -3.19
C ASP A 57 -12.02 13.34 -2.15
N PRO A 58 -11.45 14.55 -2.28
CA PRO A 58 -10.35 14.98 -1.43
C PRO A 58 -10.73 15.09 0.05
N LYS A 59 -12.02 15.13 0.40
CA LYS A 59 -12.50 15.25 1.78
C LYS A 59 -12.74 13.91 2.48
N GLN A 60 -13.06 12.87 1.70
CA GLN A 60 -13.51 11.58 2.25
C GLN A 60 -12.56 10.43 1.95
N GLU A 61 -11.63 10.62 1.01
CA GLU A 61 -10.70 9.60 0.53
C GLU A 61 -9.26 10.08 0.68
N ILE A 62 -8.33 9.14 0.67
CA ILE A 62 -6.88 9.37 0.61
C ILE A 62 -6.36 8.78 -0.69
N ASP A 63 -5.53 9.51 -1.41
CA ASP A 63 -4.88 8.99 -2.62
C ASP A 63 -3.86 7.92 -2.23
N ALA A 64 -4.20 6.66 -2.49
CA ALA A 64 -3.40 5.52 -2.06
C ALA A 64 -1.99 5.48 -2.70
N PRO A 65 -1.80 5.73 -4.03
CA PRO A 65 -0.45 5.76 -4.61
C PRO A 65 0.44 6.86 -4.03
N MET A 66 -0.12 8.04 -3.75
CA MET A 66 0.61 9.14 -3.15
C MET A 66 0.96 8.87 -1.69
N TRP A 67 0.01 8.30 -0.94
CA TRP A 67 0.23 7.86 0.43
C TRP A 67 1.31 6.78 0.52
N GLU A 68 1.28 5.78 -0.34
CA GLU A 68 2.28 4.70 -0.35
C GLU A 68 3.69 5.24 -0.59
N GLN A 69 3.85 6.25 -1.45
CA GLN A 69 5.16 6.86 -1.69
C GLN A 69 5.65 7.65 -0.47
N VAL A 70 4.79 8.48 0.16
CA VAL A 70 5.13 9.21 1.39
C VAL A 70 5.44 8.24 2.53
N ARG A 71 4.61 7.22 2.72
CA ARG A 71 4.78 6.17 3.71
C ARG A 71 6.11 5.43 3.55
N THR A 72 6.46 5.05 2.32
CA THR A 72 7.72 4.36 2.03
C THR A 72 8.91 5.20 2.49
N VAL A 73 8.94 6.48 2.15
CA VAL A 73 10.02 7.40 2.57
C VAL A 73 10.12 7.49 4.10
N LEU A 74 8.99 7.63 4.79
CA LEU A 74 9.01 7.78 6.26
C LEU A 74 9.34 6.45 6.96
N ARG A 75 8.90 5.31 6.43
CA ARG A 75 9.28 3.99 6.96
C ARG A 75 10.77 3.69 6.77
N GLU A 76 11.37 4.10 5.65
CA GLU A 76 12.83 4.04 5.47
C GLU A 76 13.56 4.89 6.51
N ALA A 77 13.03 6.06 6.86
CA ALA A 77 13.60 6.90 7.92
C ALA A 77 13.53 6.18 9.27
N VAL A 78 12.41 5.51 9.60
CA VAL A 78 12.28 4.70 10.82
C VAL A 78 13.29 3.56 10.83
N ALA A 79 13.37 2.78 9.76
CA ALA A 79 14.29 1.64 9.64
C ALA A 79 15.74 2.06 9.81
N LYS A 80 16.12 3.15 9.16
CA LYS A 80 17.47 3.74 9.27
C LYS A 80 17.78 4.27 10.67
N GLY A 81 16.82 4.97 11.27
CA GLY A 81 17.02 5.58 12.60
C GLY A 81 17.06 4.55 13.71
N TYR A 82 16.22 3.53 13.64
CA TYR A 82 16.16 2.44 14.62
C TYR A 82 17.27 1.40 14.45
N ASP A 83 18.03 1.46 13.36
CA ASP A 83 19.02 0.44 12.96
C ASP A 83 18.35 -0.97 12.86
N GLU A 84 17.27 -1.05 12.09
CA GLU A 84 16.42 -2.24 11.95
C GLU A 84 17.20 -3.56 11.81
N PRO A 85 18.30 -3.66 11.04
CA PRO A 85 19.05 -4.91 10.90
C PRO A 85 19.68 -5.42 12.20
N ASN A 86 19.91 -4.53 13.18
CA ASN A 86 20.53 -4.83 14.49
C ASN A 86 19.54 -4.68 15.65
N MET A 87 18.25 -4.50 15.35
CA MET A 87 17.20 -4.31 16.34
C MET A 87 17.02 -5.56 17.21
N PRO A 88 16.93 -5.44 18.54
CA PRO A 88 16.57 -6.56 19.41
C PRO A 88 15.15 -7.07 19.13
N ASP A 89 14.94 -8.41 19.12
CA ASP A 89 13.61 -9.03 18.95
C ASP A 89 12.57 -8.48 19.95
N ALA A 90 13.01 -8.10 21.16
CA ALA A 90 12.13 -7.52 22.17
C ALA A 90 11.50 -6.17 21.76
N ASP A 91 12.06 -5.50 20.79
CA ASP A 91 11.63 -4.17 20.34
C ASP A 91 10.70 -4.23 19.12
N GLU A 92 10.45 -5.43 18.53
CA GLU A 92 9.66 -5.60 17.30
C GLU A 92 8.27 -4.92 17.39
N VAL A 93 7.52 -5.17 18.45
CA VAL A 93 6.18 -4.58 18.65
C VAL A 93 6.25 -3.07 18.77
N PHE A 94 7.28 -2.55 19.44
CA PHE A 94 7.48 -1.11 19.59
C PHE A 94 7.87 -0.45 18.25
N TYR A 95 8.74 -1.10 17.49
CA TYR A 95 9.12 -0.68 16.15
C TYR A 95 7.92 -0.61 15.20
N GLU A 96 7.03 -1.61 15.24
CA GLU A 96 5.77 -1.59 14.48
C GLU A 96 4.87 -0.41 14.87
N GLN A 97 4.83 -0.02 16.15
CA GLN A 97 4.08 1.18 16.57
C GLN A 97 4.64 2.47 15.96
N LEU A 98 5.98 2.61 15.89
CA LEU A 98 6.61 3.75 15.22
C LEU A 98 6.26 3.78 13.73
N GLN A 99 6.30 2.63 13.04
CA GLN A 99 5.91 2.53 11.64
C GLN A 99 4.45 2.86 11.43
N HIS A 100 3.55 2.34 12.28
CA HIS A 100 2.13 2.68 12.20
C HIS A 100 1.86 4.18 12.40
N ASN A 101 2.57 4.83 13.31
CA ASN A 101 2.46 6.29 13.47
C ASN A 101 2.85 7.04 12.18
N THR A 102 3.90 6.59 11.47
CA THR A 102 4.27 7.21 10.19
C THR A 102 3.24 6.97 9.09
N ASP A 103 2.57 5.83 9.08
CA ASP A 103 1.49 5.53 8.13
C ASP A 103 0.31 6.48 8.31
N VAL A 104 -0.10 6.70 9.57
CA VAL A 104 -1.17 7.65 9.93
C VAL A 104 -0.75 9.09 9.59
N PHE A 105 0.48 9.47 9.92
CA PHE A 105 1.02 10.79 9.59
C PHE A 105 1.04 11.03 8.07
N ALA A 106 1.50 10.06 7.28
CA ALA A 106 1.49 10.12 5.83
C ALA A 106 0.07 10.33 5.27
N ALA A 107 -0.94 9.66 5.84
CA ALA A 107 -2.32 9.80 5.42
C ALA A 107 -2.87 11.22 5.70
N PHE A 108 -2.58 11.80 6.85
CA PHE A 108 -2.94 13.19 7.15
C PHE A 108 -2.22 14.18 6.23
N LYS A 109 -0.93 13.95 5.95
CA LYS A 109 -0.15 14.78 5.02
C LYS A 109 -0.76 14.77 3.62
N VAL A 110 -1.09 13.60 3.07
CA VAL A 110 -1.71 13.48 1.75
C VAL A 110 -3.11 14.08 1.74
N HIS A 111 -3.93 13.83 2.77
CA HIS A 111 -5.24 14.46 2.92
C HIS A 111 -5.14 15.99 2.94
N ARG A 112 -4.15 16.56 3.62
CA ARG A 112 -3.90 17.99 3.63
C ARG A 112 -3.54 18.50 2.25
N MET A 113 -2.55 17.89 1.58
CA MET A 113 -2.08 18.25 0.27
C MET A 113 -3.19 18.23 -0.78
N GLN A 114 -3.97 17.15 -0.85
CA GLN A 114 -5.07 17.01 -1.83
C GLN A 114 -6.19 18.04 -1.62
N ASN A 115 -6.49 18.42 -0.37
CA ASN A 115 -7.49 19.45 -0.08
C ASN A 115 -6.96 20.86 -0.38
N ASP A 116 -5.71 21.17 -0.05
CA ASP A 116 -5.08 22.45 -0.40
C ASP A 116 -5.12 22.65 -1.92
N MET A 117 -4.79 21.63 -2.72
CA MET A 117 -4.87 21.68 -4.18
C MET A 117 -6.32 21.76 -4.70
N ALA A 118 -7.24 21.00 -4.13
CA ALA A 118 -8.65 21.01 -4.53
C ALA A 118 -9.32 22.38 -4.32
N HIS A 119 -8.92 23.14 -3.29
CA HIS A 119 -9.41 24.49 -3.06
C HIS A 119 -9.02 25.48 -4.19
N MET A 120 -8.02 25.18 -4.98
CA MET A 120 -7.55 26.02 -6.09
C MET A 120 -8.20 25.65 -7.42
N LEU A 121 -9.11 24.66 -7.50
CA LEU A 121 -9.77 24.24 -8.74
C LEU A 121 -10.62 25.32 -9.39
N LEU A 122 -11.18 26.23 -8.61
CA LEU A 122 -12.05 27.29 -9.11
C LEU A 122 -11.31 28.63 -9.24
N ASP A 123 -11.65 29.38 -10.26
CA ASP A 123 -11.21 30.77 -10.39
C ASP A 123 -11.98 31.73 -9.46
N SER A 124 -11.63 33.01 -9.46
CA SER A 124 -12.29 34.06 -8.66
C SER A 124 -13.78 34.24 -8.96
N ASN A 125 -14.27 33.72 -10.07
CA ASN A 125 -15.68 33.77 -10.51
C ASN A 125 -16.41 32.45 -10.17
N GLY A 126 -15.76 31.50 -9.53
CA GLY A 126 -16.32 30.18 -9.21
C GLY A 126 -16.40 29.21 -10.39
N LYS A 127 -15.69 29.50 -11.49
CA LYS A 127 -15.62 28.63 -12.67
C LYS A 127 -14.42 27.69 -12.54
N LEU A 128 -14.59 26.42 -12.94
CA LEU A 128 -13.50 25.45 -13.00
C LEU A 128 -12.40 25.95 -13.96
N LYS A 129 -11.16 26.02 -13.46
CA LYS A 129 -9.97 26.31 -14.26
C LYS A 129 -9.71 25.21 -15.27
N THR A 130 -8.96 25.47 -16.34
CA THR A 130 -8.42 24.39 -17.18
C THR A 130 -7.42 23.57 -16.38
N PHE A 131 -7.20 22.30 -16.77
CA PHE A 131 -6.20 21.45 -16.10
C PHE A 131 -4.81 22.10 -16.09
N GLU A 132 -4.39 22.67 -17.20
CA GLU A 132 -3.10 23.36 -17.34
C GLU A 132 -2.96 24.54 -16.37
N GLN A 133 -3.98 25.41 -16.29
CA GLN A 133 -3.98 26.53 -15.35
C GLN A 133 -3.90 26.05 -13.89
N TRP A 134 -4.75 25.11 -13.53
CA TRP A 134 -4.79 24.59 -12.18
C TRP A 134 -3.52 23.82 -11.79
N SER A 135 -2.99 22.98 -12.67
CA SER A 135 -1.75 22.21 -12.38
C SER A 135 -0.54 23.14 -12.17
N ASN A 136 -0.45 24.25 -12.92
CA ASN A 136 0.57 25.27 -12.69
C ASN A 136 0.39 25.95 -11.33
N ASP A 137 -0.85 26.33 -10.97
CA ASP A 137 -1.14 26.99 -9.70
C ASP A 137 -0.80 26.15 -8.46
N VAL A 138 -0.94 24.81 -8.56
CA VAL A 138 -0.67 23.88 -7.43
C VAL A 138 0.75 23.34 -7.40
N GLN A 139 1.59 23.68 -8.37
CA GLN A 139 2.96 23.17 -8.47
C GLN A 139 3.79 23.48 -7.21
N THR A 140 3.65 24.69 -6.66
CA THR A 140 4.33 25.09 -5.43
C THR A 140 3.92 24.22 -4.24
N ILE A 141 2.61 23.89 -4.12
CA ILE A 141 2.11 22.99 -3.08
C ILE A 141 2.78 21.61 -3.24
N ALA A 142 2.76 21.05 -4.45
CA ALA A 142 3.37 19.75 -4.71
C ALA A 142 4.86 19.74 -4.35
N SER A 143 5.63 20.72 -4.83
CA SER A 143 7.09 20.78 -4.59
C SER A 143 7.44 20.90 -3.09
N HIS A 144 6.67 21.66 -2.30
CA HIS A 144 6.86 21.73 -0.86
C HIS A 144 6.52 20.41 -0.17
N GLN A 145 5.35 19.84 -0.46
CA GLN A 145 4.84 18.66 0.22
C GLN A 145 5.71 17.40 0.00
N VAL A 146 6.20 17.18 -1.23
CA VAL A 146 7.00 16.01 -1.58
C VAL A 146 8.51 16.29 -1.70
N GLY A 147 8.91 17.54 -1.56
CA GLY A 147 10.31 17.99 -1.58
C GLY A 147 10.79 18.41 -0.20
N HIS A 148 10.91 19.72 0.02
CA HIS A 148 11.55 20.28 1.22
C HIS A 148 10.91 19.87 2.54
N TRP A 149 9.59 19.85 2.62
CA TRP A 149 8.90 19.45 3.86
C TRP A 149 9.11 17.96 4.13
N LEU A 150 9.01 17.12 3.11
CA LEU A 150 9.25 15.69 3.28
C LEU A 150 10.71 15.40 3.66
N GLN A 151 11.67 16.14 3.12
CA GLN A 151 13.09 16.00 3.54
C GLN A 151 13.26 16.32 5.02
N THR A 152 12.66 17.41 5.50
CA THR A 152 12.73 17.79 6.92
C THR A 152 12.05 16.77 7.83
N GLU A 153 10.90 16.24 7.39
CA GLU A 153 10.16 15.18 8.07
C GLU A 153 10.96 13.87 8.10
N TYR A 154 11.58 13.49 6.98
CA TYR A 154 12.48 12.33 6.88
C TYR A 154 13.66 12.46 7.84
N ASP A 155 14.41 13.56 7.77
CA ASP A 155 15.60 13.77 8.62
C ASP A 155 15.22 13.75 10.11
N THR A 156 14.10 14.38 10.47
CA THR A 156 13.58 14.37 11.83
C THR A 156 13.10 12.99 12.26
N ALA A 157 12.45 12.25 11.38
CA ALA A 157 12.01 10.87 11.65
C ALA A 157 13.20 9.94 11.93
N VAL A 158 14.31 10.05 11.15
CA VAL A 158 15.55 9.29 11.41
C VAL A 158 16.08 9.58 12.82
N ILE A 159 16.18 10.86 13.20
CA ILE A 159 16.70 11.26 14.51
C ILE A 159 15.80 10.76 15.63
N ARG A 160 14.47 10.92 15.50
CA ARG A 160 13.51 10.53 16.53
C ARG A 160 13.36 9.02 16.65
N ALA A 161 13.51 8.27 15.55
CA ALA A 161 13.54 6.80 15.58
C ALA A 161 14.80 6.29 16.30
N HIS A 162 15.96 6.91 16.06
CA HIS A 162 17.20 6.61 16.81
C HIS A 162 17.04 6.88 18.31
N GLN A 163 16.47 8.03 18.67
CA GLN A 163 16.20 8.36 20.07
C GLN A 163 15.18 7.44 20.72
N ALA A 164 14.22 6.92 19.96
CA ALA A 164 13.29 5.92 20.45
C ALA A 164 13.99 4.58 20.74
N ALA A 165 14.90 4.15 19.87
CA ALA A 165 15.73 2.96 20.10
C ALA A 165 16.65 3.14 21.34
N ASP A 166 17.33 4.28 21.44
CA ASP A 166 18.16 4.63 22.62
C ASP A 166 17.32 4.58 23.90
N TRP A 167 16.07 5.10 23.86
CA TRP A 167 15.20 5.10 25.04
C TRP A 167 14.84 3.67 25.48
N GLN A 168 14.56 2.76 24.56
CA GLN A 168 14.35 1.35 24.89
C GLN A 168 15.59 0.72 25.54
N GLN A 169 16.78 1.09 25.08
CA GLN A 169 18.03 0.66 25.71
C GLN A 169 18.22 1.27 27.11
N PHE A 170 17.97 2.55 27.31
CA PHE A 170 18.05 3.21 28.60
C PHE A 170 17.12 2.58 29.63
N GLU A 171 15.90 2.21 29.22
CA GLU A 171 14.96 1.47 30.08
C GLU A 171 15.50 0.09 30.52
N ARG A 172 16.25 -0.59 29.66
CA ARG A 172 16.91 -1.87 30.01
C ARG A 172 18.09 -1.69 30.96
N GLU A 173 18.78 -0.55 30.92
CA GLU A 173 19.99 -0.28 31.67
C GLU A 173 19.77 0.53 32.96
N LYS A 174 18.55 0.98 33.21
CA LYS A 174 18.22 1.96 34.29
C LYS A 174 18.61 1.54 35.72
N ASP A 175 18.73 0.22 35.98
CA ASP A 175 19.15 -0.28 37.29
C ASP A 175 20.66 0.00 37.56
N VAL A 176 21.45 0.21 36.50
CA VAL A 176 22.88 0.50 36.58
C VAL A 176 23.15 1.98 36.26
N LEU A 177 22.47 2.53 35.27
CA LEU A 177 22.58 3.89 34.78
C LEU A 177 21.24 4.62 34.89
N PRO A 178 20.85 5.06 36.10
CA PRO A 178 19.46 5.50 36.36
C PRO A 178 19.12 6.88 35.82
N ASN A 179 20.10 7.62 35.34
CA ASN A 179 19.94 9.00 34.89
C ASN A 179 20.28 9.14 33.42
N LEU A 180 19.71 10.16 32.79
CA LEU A 180 20.01 10.55 31.42
C LEU A 180 20.68 11.94 31.42
N LYS A 181 21.65 12.13 30.54
CA LYS A 181 22.37 13.38 30.35
C LYS A 181 22.10 13.91 28.96
N TRP A 182 21.74 15.20 28.87
CA TRP A 182 21.57 15.87 27.58
C TRP A 182 22.94 16.16 26.96
N MET A 183 23.19 15.58 25.80
CA MET A 183 24.44 15.73 25.04
C MET A 183 24.33 16.90 24.05
N PRO A 184 25.44 17.65 23.85
CA PRO A 184 25.48 18.73 22.88
C PRO A 184 25.13 18.27 21.46
N SER A 185 24.60 19.19 20.63
CA SER A 185 24.37 18.96 19.21
C SER A 185 25.66 18.66 18.45
N THR A 186 25.60 17.67 17.57
CA THR A 186 26.69 17.34 16.61
C THR A 186 26.64 18.21 15.35
N SER A 187 25.67 19.13 15.22
CA SER A 187 25.59 20.07 14.10
C SER A 187 26.76 21.04 14.08
N ALA A 188 27.28 21.37 12.89
CA ALA A 188 28.27 22.44 12.72
C ALA A 188 27.69 23.82 13.10
N HIS A 189 26.38 23.98 12.98
CA HIS A 189 25.63 25.21 13.32
C HIS A 189 24.43 24.85 14.21
N PRO A 190 24.65 24.50 15.50
CA PRO A 190 23.56 24.13 16.38
C PRO A 190 22.68 25.36 16.68
N GLY A 191 21.37 25.13 16.74
CA GLY A 191 20.41 26.11 17.21
C GLY A 191 20.77 26.60 18.63
N ALA A 192 20.43 27.85 18.92
CA ALA A 192 20.72 28.43 20.23
C ALA A 192 19.81 27.88 21.35
N ASP A 193 18.63 27.49 20.96
CA ASP A 193 17.49 27.09 21.76
C ASP A 193 17.72 25.87 22.66
N HIS A 194 18.50 24.88 22.25
CA HIS A 194 18.81 23.70 23.08
C HIS A 194 20.08 23.85 23.94
N ARG A 195 20.87 24.89 23.75
CA ARG A 195 22.13 25.04 24.47
C ARG A 195 21.98 25.17 25.99
N ILE A 196 20.86 25.73 26.43
CA ILE A 196 20.54 25.89 27.87
C ILE A 196 20.44 24.52 28.57
N PHE A 197 20.04 23.47 27.88
CA PHE A 197 19.84 22.14 28.45
C PHE A 197 21.08 21.25 28.38
N TRP A 198 22.12 21.63 27.64
CA TRP A 198 23.34 20.80 27.49
C TRP A 198 24.01 20.51 28.84
N GLY A 199 24.25 19.23 29.10
CA GLY A 199 24.81 18.77 30.36
C GLY A 199 23.78 18.58 31.49
N THR A 200 22.50 18.87 31.25
CA THR A 200 21.45 18.58 32.24
C THR A 200 21.34 17.06 32.46
N VAL A 201 21.39 16.65 33.73
CA VAL A 201 21.26 15.25 34.16
C VAL A 201 19.97 15.07 34.96
N ARG A 202 19.07 14.19 34.53
CA ARG A 202 17.82 13.88 35.24
C ARG A 202 17.58 12.36 35.23
N ALA A 203 16.88 11.90 36.25
CA ALA A 203 16.45 10.49 36.27
C ALA A 203 15.62 10.14 35.00
N ILE A 204 15.72 8.91 34.50
CA ILE A 204 15.01 8.50 33.29
C ILE A 204 13.49 8.71 33.37
N ASN A 205 12.91 8.59 34.58
CA ASN A 205 11.49 8.80 34.84
C ASN A 205 11.12 10.24 35.24
N ASP A 206 12.07 11.21 35.09
CA ASP A 206 11.81 12.60 35.43
C ASP A 206 10.83 13.24 34.43
N PRO A 207 9.79 13.96 34.90
CA PRO A 207 8.86 14.68 34.02
C PRO A 207 9.51 15.66 33.04
N PHE A 208 10.72 16.10 33.32
CA PHE A 208 11.52 16.95 32.42
C PHE A 208 11.60 16.34 31.00
N TRP A 209 11.80 15.03 30.88
CA TRP A 209 11.89 14.34 29.60
C TRP A 209 10.57 14.24 28.83
N SER A 210 9.46 14.52 29.48
CA SER A 210 8.15 14.65 28.81
C SER A 210 7.91 16.04 28.25
N SER A 211 8.64 17.06 28.76
CA SER A 211 8.50 18.47 28.37
C SER A 211 9.62 18.92 27.44
N HIS A 212 10.85 18.52 27.75
CA HIS A 212 12.03 18.93 27.00
C HIS A 212 12.97 17.73 26.81
N ARG A 213 13.41 17.52 25.56
CA ARG A 213 14.37 16.47 25.21
C ARG A 213 15.00 16.75 23.85
N PRO A 214 16.13 16.12 23.52
CA PRO A 214 16.61 16.07 22.16
C PRO A 214 15.52 15.60 21.19
N GLY A 215 15.42 16.19 19.99
CA GLY A 215 14.43 15.83 18.99
C GLY A 215 13.04 16.45 19.18
N ASP A 216 12.85 17.38 20.12
CA ASP A 216 11.63 18.17 20.25
C ASP A 216 11.58 19.41 19.33
N ARG A 217 12.56 19.50 18.42
CA ARG A 217 12.68 20.52 17.37
C ARG A 217 13.05 19.89 16.04
N TRP A 218 12.54 20.46 14.97
CA TRP A 218 12.86 20.02 13.62
C TRP A 218 14.36 20.13 13.35
N ASN A 219 14.95 19.08 12.76
CA ASN A 219 16.38 18.98 12.48
C ASN A 219 17.32 19.02 13.72
N CYS A 220 16.83 18.81 14.93
CA CYS A 220 17.65 18.74 16.11
C CYS A 220 18.63 17.57 16.07
N LYS A 221 19.93 17.84 16.33
CA LYS A 221 21.02 16.83 16.37
C LYS A 221 21.63 16.67 17.76
N CYS A 222 20.88 17.00 18.82
CA CYS A 222 21.21 16.64 20.17
C CYS A 222 20.88 15.18 20.44
N SER A 223 21.48 14.59 21.49
CA SER A 223 21.19 13.21 21.92
C SER A 223 21.12 13.13 23.45
N LEU A 224 20.71 11.96 23.95
CA LEU A 224 20.81 11.58 25.36
C LEU A 224 21.93 10.55 25.53
N SER A 225 22.43 10.43 26.73
CA SER A 225 23.31 9.33 27.15
C SER A 225 22.92 8.90 28.56
N SER A 226 22.80 7.60 28.78
CA SER A 226 22.63 7.05 30.14
C SER A 226 23.88 7.30 31.01
N THR A 227 23.68 7.52 32.28
CA THR A 227 24.76 7.87 33.22
C THR A 227 24.41 7.57 34.68
N ASP A 228 25.42 7.40 35.52
CA ASP A 228 25.34 7.37 36.99
C ASP A 228 25.69 8.71 37.64
N GLU A 229 25.98 9.76 36.81
CA GLU A 229 26.25 11.10 37.32
C GLU A 229 25.04 11.62 38.15
N PRO A 230 25.31 12.40 39.24
CA PRO A 230 24.23 12.96 40.06
C PRO A 230 23.36 13.91 39.25
N VAL A 231 22.02 13.92 39.57
CA VAL A 231 21.07 14.84 38.96
C VAL A 231 21.47 16.30 39.15
N THR A 232 21.25 17.12 38.13
CA THR A 232 21.49 18.56 38.14
C THR A 232 20.20 19.34 38.33
N GLN A 233 20.31 20.65 38.57
CA GLN A 233 19.12 21.53 38.50
C GLN A 233 18.69 21.71 37.06
N VAL A 234 17.38 21.70 36.80
CA VAL A 234 16.81 22.03 35.48
C VAL A 234 16.95 23.54 35.27
N PRO A 235 17.52 24.01 34.15
CA PRO A 235 17.56 25.42 33.81
C PRO A 235 16.14 26.00 33.62
N ASP A 236 15.98 27.28 33.89
CA ASP A 236 14.71 27.99 33.58
C ASP A 236 14.59 28.15 32.05
N ALA A 237 13.59 27.48 31.47
CA ALA A 237 13.32 27.53 30.04
C ALA A 237 12.61 28.85 29.67
N ALA A 238 13.01 29.47 28.56
CA ALA A 238 12.30 30.58 27.95
C ALA A 238 11.17 30.04 27.00
N PRO A 239 10.20 30.85 26.62
CA PRO A 239 9.19 30.42 25.63
C PRO A 239 9.77 29.95 24.29
N SER A 240 10.96 30.43 23.90
CA SER A 240 11.70 29.96 22.72
C SER A 240 12.28 28.56 22.89
N ASP A 241 12.36 28.06 24.13
CA ASP A 241 12.91 26.75 24.44
C ASP A 241 11.84 25.65 24.49
N GLU A 242 10.56 26.01 24.32
CA GLU A 242 9.45 25.07 24.28
C GLU A 242 9.51 24.18 23.02
N PRO A 243 9.03 22.93 23.10
CA PRO A 243 8.97 22.02 21.94
C PRO A 243 8.20 22.63 20.77
N GLN A 244 8.63 22.30 19.55
CA GLN A 244 7.89 22.67 18.33
C GLN A 244 6.68 21.77 18.11
N ASN A 245 5.63 22.33 17.50
CA ASN A 245 4.38 21.62 17.22
C ASN A 245 4.65 20.32 16.43
N GLY A 246 4.11 19.23 16.94
CA GLY A 246 4.26 17.90 16.36
C GLY A 246 5.40 17.07 16.95
N LEU A 247 6.25 17.67 17.83
CA LEU A 247 7.43 17.01 18.38
C LEU A 247 7.46 17.02 19.93
N GLU A 248 6.36 17.39 20.58
CA GLU A 248 6.25 17.54 22.04
C GLU A 248 6.33 16.19 22.78
N ASN A 249 5.88 15.11 22.14
CA ASN A 249 5.84 13.77 22.71
C ASN A 249 7.22 13.12 22.78
N ASN A 250 7.39 12.14 23.65
CA ASN A 250 8.58 11.29 23.70
C ASN A 250 8.37 10.01 22.87
N PRO A 251 9.00 9.90 21.69
CA PRO A 251 8.80 8.75 20.81
C PRO A 251 9.21 7.42 21.43
N GLY A 252 10.17 7.44 22.38
CA GLY A 252 10.61 6.24 23.11
C GLY A 252 9.61 5.74 24.15
N VAL A 253 8.61 6.55 24.51
CA VAL A 253 7.58 6.22 25.52
C VAL A 253 6.27 5.86 24.86
N ASP A 254 5.82 6.63 23.87
CA ASP A 254 4.48 6.50 23.29
C ASP A 254 4.45 5.85 21.89
N GLY A 255 5.63 5.52 21.32
CA GLY A 255 5.73 4.90 20.01
C GLY A 255 5.28 5.82 18.86
N LYS A 256 5.28 7.15 19.04
CA LYS A 256 4.90 8.12 18.02
C LYS A 256 6.08 9.00 17.63
N LEU A 257 6.46 9.00 16.35
CA LEU A 257 7.47 9.92 15.85
C LEU A 257 6.95 11.35 15.74
N PHE A 258 5.67 11.51 15.41
CA PHE A 258 5.00 12.80 15.30
C PHE A 258 3.76 12.80 16.19
N SER A 259 3.59 13.86 16.99
CA SER A 259 2.45 14.00 17.89
C SER A 259 1.18 14.45 17.16
N ASP A 260 0.05 14.27 17.80
CA ASP A 260 -1.24 14.70 17.28
C ASP A 260 -1.39 16.25 17.20
N ASN A 261 -0.42 17.01 17.76
CA ASN A 261 -0.36 18.47 17.66
C ASN A 261 0.30 18.96 16.37
N HIS A 262 0.82 18.05 15.53
CA HIS A 262 1.37 18.43 14.22
C HIS A 262 0.28 19.12 13.37
N PRO A 263 0.61 20.21 12.64
CA PRO A 263 -0.39 20.98 11.88
C PRO A 263 -1.20 20.18 10.85
N TYR A 264 -0.69 19.06 10.33
CA TYR A 264 -1.47 18.17 9.47
C TYR A 264 -2.63 17.51 10.22
N ILE A 265 -2.49 17.30 11.53
CA ILE A 265 -3.47 16.60 12.39
C ILE A 265 -4.32 17.62 13.15
N SER A 266 -3.69 18.51 13.92
CA SER A 266 -4.39 19.51 14.75
C SER A 266 -5.14 20.56 13.93
N GLY A 267 -4.59 20.93 12.75
CA GLY A 267 -5.20 21.84 11.78
C GLY A 267 -5.82 21.14 10.58
N ALA A 268 -6.19 19.87 10.71
CA ALA A 268 -6.76 19.08 9.62
C ALA A 268 -8.11 19.60 9.15
N TYR A 269 -8.41 19.43 7.88
CA TYR A 269 -9.72 19.75 7.31
C TYR A 269 -10.86 18.97 8.00
N PRO A 270 -12.06 19.52 8.07
CA PRO A 270 -13.21 18.81 8.62
C PRO A 270 -13.45 17.47 7.92
N GLY A 271 -13.53 16.39 8.69
CA GLY A 271 -13.68 15.03 8.17
C GLY A 271 -12.38 14.25 7.98
N ALA A 272 -11.22 14.89 8.01
CA ALA A 272 -9.92 14.28 7.80
C ALA A 272 -9.68 13.05 8.69
N LYS A 273 -9.94 13.17 10.01
CA LYS A 273 -9.75 12.06 10.93
C LYS A 273 -10.55 10.83 10.50
N LYS A 274 -11.82 11.00 10.15
CA LYS A 274 -12.68 9.89 9.70
C LYS A 274 -12.17 9.27 8.39
N ALA A 275 -11.69 10.10 7.45
CA ALA A 275 -11.13 9.63 6.18
C ALA A 275 -9.85 8.82 6.43
N VAL A 276 -8.95 9.33 7.26
CA VAL A 276 -7.70 8.67 7.62
C VAL A 276 -7.96 7.37 8.38
N ASP A 277 -8.79 7.38 9.43
CA ASP A 277 -9.09 6.16 10.21
C ASP A 277 -9.63 5.05 9.29
N LYS A 278 -10.61 5.38 8.43
CA LYS A 278 -11.18 4.43 7.46
C LYS A 278 -10.15 3.92 6.46
N PHE A 279 -9.28 4.80 5.98
CA PHE A 279 -8.24 4.44 5.02
C PHE A 279 -7.20 3.51 5.65
N ILE A 280 -6.66 3.84 6.83
CA ILE A 280 -5.66 3.04 7.53
C ILE A 280 -6.23 1.67 7.94
N GLU A 281 -7.51 1.60 8.37
CA GLU A 281 -8.20 0.33 8.64
C GLU A 281 -8.21 -0.54 7.38
N HIS A 282 -8.59 0.02 6.23
CA HIS A 282 -8.59 -0.68 4.95
C HIS A 282 -7.19 -1.16 4.53
N GLU A 283 -6.16 -0.31 4.64
CA GLU A 283 -4.77 -0.68 4.32
C GLU A 283 -4.25 -1.81 5.22
N THR A 284 -4.64 -1.80 6.49
CA THR A 284 -4.31 -2.89 7.44
C THR A 284 -4.98 -4.20 7.02
N GLU A 285 -6.23 -4.16 6.57
CA GLU A 285 -6.92 -5.34 6.03
C GLU A 285 -6.24 -5.87 4.77
N ILE A 286 -5.86 -5.00 3.83
CA ILE A 286 -5.10 -5.39 2.62
C ILE A 286 -3.79 -6.05 3.03
N GLY A 287 -3.02 -5.44 3.93
CA GLY A 287 -1.75 -5.97 4.41
C GLY A 287 -1.87 -7.36 5.03
N SER A 288 -2.93 -7.60 5.81
CA SER A 288 -3.21 -8.89 6.43
C SER A 288 -3.58 -9.99 5.41
N ASN A 289 -3.99 -9.62 4.20
CA ASN A 289 -4.39 -10.52 3.12
C ASN A 289 -3.25 -10.82 2.12
N VAL A 290 -2.06 -10.28 2.34
CA VAL A 290 -0.88 -10.56 1.51
C VAL A 290 -0.48 -12.04 1.69
N PRO A 291 -0.28 -12.80 0.59
CA PRO A 291 0.14 -14.19 0.69
C PRO A 291 1.49 -14.35 1.40
N GLY A 292 1.58 -15.35 2.26
CA GLY A 292 2.86 -15.70 2.90
C GLY A 292 3.93 -16.11 1.88
N GLY A 293 5.21 -15.87 2.23
CA GLY A 293 6.37 -16.25 1.43
C GLY A 293 6.79 -15.23 0.37
N LEU A 294 6.18 -14.04 0.33
CA LEU A 294 6.63 -12.89 -0.45
C LEU A 294 7.69 -12.12 0.33
N ASP A 295 8.75 -11.68 -0.34
CA ASP A 295 9.69 -10.71 0.23
C ASP A 295 9.06 -9.30 0.35
N SER A 296 9.72 -8.39 1.06
CA SER A 296 9.17 -7.04 1.33
C SER A 296 8.84 -6.27 0.04
N ARG A 297 9.67 -6.37 -1.00
CA ARG A 297 9.41 -5.72 -2.29
C ARG A 297 8.18 -6.33 -2.97
N GLN A 298 8.06 -7.65 -2.95
CA GLN A 298 6.92 -8.35 -3.52
C GLN A 298 5.61 -8.07 -2.77
N GLN A 299 5.66 -7.89 -1.45
CA GLN A 299 4.50 -7.46 -0.66
C GLN A 299 4.00 -6.07 -1.10
N VAL A 300 4.90 -5.12 -1.30
CA VAL A 300 4.56 -3.79 -1.83
C VAL A 300 3.93 -3.89 -3.22
N GLU A 301 4.49 -4.67 -4.13
CA GLU A 301 3.92 -4.84 -5.48
C GLU A 301 2.55 -5.55 -5.45
N TRP A 302 2.33 -6.48 -4.52
CA TRP A 302 1.02 -7.07 -4.29
C TRP A 302 -0.01 -6.03 -3.86
N ILE A 303 0.32 -5.19 -2.87
CA ILE A 303 -0.57 -4.12 -2.38
C ILE A 303 -0.87 -3.10 -3.48
N LYS A 304 0.13 -2.67 -4.25
CA LYS A 304 -0.08 -1.80 -5.41
C LYS A 304 -1.04 -2.41 -6.44
N ASN A 305 -0.91 -3.71 -6.69
CA ASN A 305 -1.85 -4.39 -7.59
C ASN A 305 -3.27 -4.43 -7.00
N VAL A 306 -3.44 -4.61 -5.69
CA VAL A 306 -4.77 -4.52 -5.05
C VAL A 306 -5.41 -3.17 -5.36
N HIS A 307 -4.69 -2.06 -5.17
CA HIS A 307 -5.20 -0.72 -5.50
C HIS A 307 -5.53 -0.57 -6.99
N SER A 308 -4.66 -1.07 -7.88
CA SER A 308 -4.92 -1.05 -9.33
C SER A 308 -6.19 -1.82 -9.71
N VAL A 309 -6.45 -2.96 -9.05
CA VAL A 309 -7.68 -3.76 -9.22
C VAL A 309 -8.90 -3.00 -8.69
N GLU A 310 -8.80 -2.38 -7.52
CA GLU A 310 -9.85 -1.56 -6.94
C GLU A 310 -10.27 -0.43 -7.87
N ASP A 311 -9.29 0.29 -8.42
CA ASP A 311 -9.52 1.38 -9.37
C ASP A 311 -10.15 0.86 -10.68
N ALA A 312 -9.61 -0.23 -11.23
CA ALA A 312 -10.09 -0.81 -12.48
C ALA A 312 -11.55 -1.30 -12.39
N LEU A 313 -11.96 -1.82 -11.25
CA LEU A 313 -13.29 -2.36 -10.99
C LEU A 313 -14.23 -1.39 -10.27
N ASN A 314 -13.70 -0.27 -9.77
CA ASN A 314 -14.40 0.70 -8.92
C ASN A 314 -15.07 0.02 -7.69
N ILE A 315 -14.34 -0.85 -7.00
CA ILE A 315 -14.73 -1.51 -5.75
C ILE A 315 -13.52 -1.64 -4.82
N LYS A 316 -13.80 -1.57 -3.51
CA LYS A 316 -12.76 -1.84 -2.50
C LYS A 316 -12.68 -3.33 -2.20
N GLN A 317 -11.46 -3.82 -1.97
CA GLN A 317 -11.24 -5.16 -1.47
C GLN A 317 -11.79 -5.26 -0.04
N GLY A 318 -12.67 -6.21 0.21
CA GLY A 318 -13.15 -6.55 1.54
C GLY A 318 -12.43 -7.79 2.08
N ALA A 319 -12.96 -8.33 3.18
CA ALA A 319 -12.46 -9.58 3.75
C ALA A 319 -12.52 -10.74 2.73
N PRO A 320 -11.53 -11.65 2.71
CA PRO A 320 -11.55 -12.82 1.84
C PRO A 320 -12.81 -13.66 2.02
N MET A 321 -13.48 -13.97 0.94
CA MET A 321 -14.71 -14.76 0.98
C MET A 321 -14.41 -16.25 1.13
N THR A 322 -15.19 -16.92 1.94
CA THR A 322 -15.19 -18.39 2.00
C THR A 322 -15.66 -18.99 0.66
N HIS A 323 -15.42 -20.29 0.46
CA HIS A 323 -15.95 -20.98 -0.71
C HIS A 323 -17.47 -20.81 -0.88
N LYS A 324 -18.22 -20.88 0.23
CA LYS A 324 -19.69 -20.71 0.22
C LYS A 324 -20.13 -19.31 -0.20
N GLU A 325 -19.37 -18.29 0.14
CA GLU A 325 -19.64 -16.90 -0.21
C GLU A 325 -19.22 -16.56 -1.63
N ALA A 326 -18.17 -17.20 -2.14
CA ALA A 326 -17.62 -16.93 -3.47
C ALA A 326 -18.29 -17.75 -4.60
N ASN A 327 -19.09 -18.78 -4.27
CA ASN A 327 -19.50 -19.83 -5.20
C ASN A 327 -20.48 -19.42 -6.31
N GLY A 328 -20.69 -20.32 -7.26
CA GLY A 328 -21.36 -20.34 -8.55
C GLY A 328 -22.42 -19.31 -8.84
N HIS A 329 -23.59 -19.40 -8.23
CA HIS A 329 -24.65 -18.44 -8.46
C HIS A 329 -24.33 -17.00 -8.07
N LYS A 330 -23.26 -16.77 -7.32
CA LYS A 330 -22.76 -15.43 -6.99
C LYS A 330 -21.70 -14.96 -7.98
N SER A 331 -20.93 -15.89 -8.56
CA SER A 331 -19.94 -15.57 -9.60
C SER A 331 -20.56 -15.53 -10.99
N ASN A 332 -21.60 -16.33 -11.24
CA ASN A 332 -22.30 -16.44 -12.53
C ASN A 332 -23.83 -16.54 -12.34
N PRO A 333 -24.49 -15.45 -11.87
CA PRO A 333 -25.90 -15.50 -11.46
C PRO A 333 -26.86 -15.73 -12.62
N ASN A 334 -26.45 -15.45 -13.84
CA ASN A 334 -27.27 -15.59 -15.05
C ASN A 334 -27.16 -16.97 -15.71
N PHE A 335 -26.38 -17.89 -15.14
CA PHE A 335 -26.33 -19.28 -15.63
C PHE A 335 -27.63 -19.98 -15.38
N GLN A 336 -28.14 -20.64 -16.44
CA GLN A 336 -29.36 -21.45 -16.39
C GLN A 336 -29.04 -22.87 -16.83
N PRO A 337 -29.25 -23.88 -15.97
CA PRO A 337 -29.05 -25.28 -16.36
C PRO A 337 -29.89 -25.65 -17.59
N LYS A 338 -29.29 -26.37 -18.52
CA LYS A 338 -29.94 -26.86 -19.77
C LYS A 338 -30.28 -25.80 -20.81
N ILE A 339 -29.88 -24.54 -20.63
CA ILE A 339 -30.04 -23.50 -21.65
C ILE A 339 -28.65 -23.15 -22.18
N GLU A 340 -28.42 -23.38 -23.45
CA GLU A 340 -27.19 -22.92 -24.13
C GLU A 340 -27.34 -21.44 -24.45
N ASN A 341 -26.58 -20.61 -23.78
CA ASN A 341 -26.48 -19.15 -23.97
C ASN A 341 -25.07 -18.66 -23.67
N GLU A 342 -24.88 -17.36 -23.72
CA GLU A 342 -23.59 -16.69 -23.44
C GLU A 342 -23.07 -16.93 -22.02
N TRP A 343 -23.91 -17.28 -21.07
CA TRP A 343 -23.57 -17.59 -19.67
C TRP A 343 -23.23 -19.06 -19.44
N SER A 344 -23.50 -19.93 -20.42
CA SER A 344 -23.11 -21.35 -20.39
C SER A 344 -21.77 -21.62 -21.10
N SER A 345 -21.15 -20.58 -21.65
CA SER A 345 -19.87 -20.67 -22.37
C SER A 345 -18.74 -19.76 -21.80
N ASN A 346 -18.95 -19.15 -20.63
CA ASN A 346 -18.07 -18.17 -20.00
C ASN A 346 -17.22 -18.73 -18.83
N CYS A 347 -16.90 -20.04 -18.83
CA CYS A 347 -16.17 -20.71 -17.75
C CYS A 347 -14.85 -19.99 -17.39
N GLN A 348 -14.13 -19.40 -18.37
CA GLN A 348 -12.91 -18.63 -18.15
C GLN A 348 -13.14 -17.36 -17.31
N SER A 349 -14.29 -16.66 -17.47
CA SER A 349 -14.65 -15.52 -16.63
C SER A 349 -15.07 -15.98 -15.23
N CYS A 350 -15.75 -17.13 -15.14
CA CYS A 350 -16.25 -17.68 -13.88
C CYS A 350 -15.13 -18.07 -12.92
N VAL A 351 -14.03 -18.70 -13.41
CA VAL A 351 -12.89 -19.05 -12.55
C VAL A 351 -12.14 -17.80 -12.06
N VAL A 352 -12.06 -16.75 -12.87
CA VAL A 352 -11.46 -15.46 -12.48
C VAL A 352 -12.34 -14.74 -11.46
N SER A 353 -13.65 -14.62 -11.74
CA SER A 353 -14.62 -14.03 -10.80
C SER A 353 -14.58 -14.75 -9.45
N TYR A 354 -14.58 -16.10 -9.45
CA TYR A 354 -14.47 -16.88 -8.23
C TYR A 354 -13.19 -16.57 -7.45
N GLU A 355 -12.03 -16.53 -8.12
CA GLU A 355 -10.76 -16.23 -7.46
C GLU A 355 -10.73 -14.78 -6.89
N LEU A 356 -11.25 -13.80 -7.64
CA LEU A 356 -11.37 -12.43 -7.15
C LEU A 356 -12.30 -12.33 -5.93
N ARG A 357 -13.42 -13.07 -5.94
CA ARG A 357 -14.30 -13.16 -4.76
C ARG A 357 -13.60 -13.79 -3.57
N ARG A 358 -12.82 -14.86 -3.78
CA ARG A 358 -12.02 -15.48 -2.72
C ARG A 358 -11.00 -14.50 -2.11
N ARG A 359 -10.60 -13.45 -2.86
CA ARG A 359 -9.73 -12.36 -2.40
C ARG A 359 -10.49 -11.17 -1.79
N GLY A 360 -11.82 -11.20 -1.76
CA GLY A 360 -12.65 -10.15 -1.16
C GLY A 360 -13.31 -9.17 -2.13
N TYR A 361 -13.16 -9.35 -3.45
CA TYR A 361 -13.85 -8.49 -4.43
C TYR A 361 -15.26 -9.02 -4.75
N ASP A 362 -16.29 -8.19 -4.55
CA ASP A 362 -17.68 -8.60 -4.87
C ASP A 362 -18.00 -8.35 -6.36
N VAL A 363 -17.55 -9.29 -7.19
CA VAL A 363 -17.66 -9.25 -8.66
C VAL A 363 -18.46 -10.42 -9.19
N GLU A 364 -19.02 -10.24 -10.41
CA GLU A 364 -19.67 -11.27 -11.21
C GLU A 364 -18.96 -11.44 -12.55
N SER A 365 -19.05 -12.63 -13.15
CA SER A 365 -18.45 -12.93 -14.45
C SER A 365 -19.22 -12.25 -15.58
N ASN A 366 -18.51 -11.78 -16.62
CA ASN A 366 -19.13 -11.37 -17.88
C ASN A 366 -19.50 -12.58 -18.73
N SER A 367 -20.51 -12.40 -19.60
CA SER A 367 -20.91 -13.39 -20.58
C SER A 367 -19.86 -13.58 -21.68
N ARG A 368 -19.95 -14.69 -22.43
CA ARG A 368 -19.15 -14.92 -23.62
C ARG A 368 -20.02 -15.27 -24.82
N VAL A 369 -19.87 -14.52 -25.89
CA VAL A 369 -20.43 -14.82 -27.19
C VAL A 369 -19.30 -15.33 -28.11
N ASP A 370 -19.39 -16.58 -28.52
CA ASP A 370 -18.39 -17.26 -29.36
C ASP A 370 -18.24 -16.54 -30.71
N GLY A 371 -17.02 -16.19 -31.09
CA GLY A 371 -16.73 -15.46 -32.34
C GLY A 371 -17.03 -13.97 -32.31
N SER A 372 -17.39 -13.40 -31.14
CA SER A 372 -17.66 -11.95 -31.00
C SER A 372 -16.42 -11.09 -31.10
N GLY A 373 -15.24 -11.65 -30.83
CA GLY A 373 -13.98 -10.92 -30.70
C GLY A 373 -13.87 -10.11 -29.42
N SER A 374 -14.81 -10.25 -28.47
CA SER A 374 -14.73 -9.68 -27.12
C SER A 374 -13.52 -10.22 -26.37
N MET A 375 -13.12 -9.58 -25.26
CA MET A 375 -12.00 -10.07 -24.46
C MET A 375 -12.32 -11.45 -23.85
N THR A 376 -13.56 -11.67 -23.38
CA THR A 376 -14.00 -12.99 -22.89
C THR A 376 -13.86 -14.08 -23.94
N ASP A 377 -14.12 -13.77 -25.22
CA ASP A 377 -13.95 -14.70 -26.33
C ASP A 377 -12.46 -14.92 -26.68
N LYS A 378 -11.65 -13.86 -26.72
CA LYS A 378 -10.19 -13.93 -26.97
C LYS A 378 -9.44 -14.70 -25.90
N LEU A 379 -9.88 -14.66 -24.64
CA LEU A 379 -9.29 -15.38 -23.52
C LEU A 379 -9.73 -16.84 -23.42
N ALA A 380 -10.63 -17.29 -24.30
CA ALA A 380 -10.97 -18.72 -24.37
C ALA A 380 -9.68 -19.55 -24.54
N ARG A 381 -9.39 -20.45 -23.57
CA ARG A 381 -8.18 -21.26 -23.45
C ARG A 381 -6.88 -20.51 -23.15
N LYS A 382 -6.93 -19.21 -22.93
CA LYS A 382 -5.79 -18.34 -22.60
C LYS A 382 -6.01 -17.60 -21.27
N THR A 383 -6.74 -18.21 -20.34
CA THR A 383 -7.09 -17.61 -19.04
C THR A 383 -5.84 -17.28 -18.22
N GLU A 384 -4.70 -17.95 -18.48
CA GLU A 384 -3.40 -17.61 -17.87
C GLU A 384 -2.96 -16.17 -18.15
N MET A 385 -3.39 -15.56 -19.26
CA MET A 385 -3.03 -14.17 -19.59
C MET A 385 -3.59 -13.14 -18.59
N VAL A 386 -4.63 -13.53 -17.84
CA VAL A 386 -5.21 -12.69 -16.79
C VAL A 386 -4.30 -12.58 -15.56
N TRP A 387 -3.30 -13.42 -15.47
CA TRP A 387 -2.45 -13.56 -14.30
C TRP A 387 -1.00 -13.21 -14.61
N LYS A 388 -0.33 -12.58 -13.66
CA LYS A 388 1.09 -12.25 -13.67
C LYS A 388 1.74 -12.72 -12.37
N THR A 389 3.03 -12.96 -12.39
CA THR A 389 3.79 -13.02 -11.12
C THR A 389 3.76 -11.67 -10.44
N VAL A 390 4.04 -11.61 -9.15
CA VAL A 390 4.12 -10.33 -8.41
C VAL A 390 5.16 -9.38 -9.03
N ASP A 391 6.18 -9.92 -9.68
CA ASP A 391 7.19 -9.15 -10.44
C ASP A 391 6.70 -8.68 -11.83
N GLY A 392 5.41 -8.87 -12.15
CA GLY A 392 4.79 -8.44 -13.41
C GLY A 392 5.07 -9.36 -14.61
N ASN A 393 5.74 -10.51 -14.44
CA ASN A 393 6.06 -11.42 -15.53
C ASN A 393 4.86 -12.28 -15.94
N PRO A 394 4.70 -12.58 -17.25
CA PRO A 394 3.70 -13.53 -17.73
C PRO A 394 3.90 -14.92 -17.10
N VAL A 395 2.79 -15.62 -16.91
CA VAL A 395 2.79 -16.98 -16.38
C VAL A 395 2.40 -18.02 -17.44
N ASN A 396 2.84 -19.24 -17.25
CA ASN A 396 2.52 -20.35 -18.14
C ASN A 396 1.85 -21.49 -17.35
N LYS A 397 0.85 -22.11 -17.94
CA LYS A 397 0.26 -23.33 -17.42
C LYS A 397 1.23 -24.49 -17.49
N GLN A 398 1.22 -25.34 -16.48
CA GLN A 398 1.88 -26.64 -16.51
C GLN A 398 0.94 -27.67 -17.14
N ASN A 399 1.46 -28.54 -18.02
CA ASN A 399 0.65 -29.51 -18.73
C ASN A 399 0.94 -30.92 -18.23
N VAL A 400 -0.09 -31.63 -17.78
CA VAL A 400 -0.07 -33.05 -17.43
C VAL A 400 -0.47 -33.85 -18.66
N LYS A 401 0.38 -34.76 -19.08
CA LYS A 401 0.10 -35.73 -20.15
C LYS A 401 0.14 -37.13 -19.60
N GLY A 402 -0.70 -38.00 -20.13
CA GLY A 402 -0.73 -39.41 -19.77
C GLY A 402 -1.50 -40.21 -20.81
N THR A 403 -1.37 -41.54 -20.74
CA THR A 403 -2.07 -42.49 -21.57
C THR A 403 -3.20 -43.20 -20.85
N SER A 404 -3.25 -43.04 -19.52
CA SER A 404 -4.30 -43.58 -18.64
C SER A 404 -4.81 -42.53 -17.66
N ASP A 405 -5.99 -42.79 -17.12
CA ASP A 405 -6.60 -41.97 -16.09
C ASP A 405 -5.76 -41.91 -14.82
N ASP A 406 -5.05 -42.99 -14.47
CA ASP A 406 -4.18 -43.04 -13.29
C ASP A 406 -2.96 -42.12 -13.45
N GLU A 407 -2.30 -42.14 -14.60
CA GLU A 407 -1.17 -41.23 -14.90
C GLU A 407 -1.60 -39.75 -14.85
N ILE A 408 -2.79 -39.45 -15.34
CA ILE A 408 -3.36 -38.10 -15.28
C ILE A 408 -3.64 -37.70 -13.83
N ASN A 409 -4.20 -38.60 -13.03
CA ASN A 409 -4.50 -38.35 -11.61
C ASN A 409 -3.21 -38.12 -10.79
N GLU A 410 -2.17 -38.94 -11.02
CA GLU A 410 -0.87 -38.77 -10.39
C GLU A 410 -0.25 -37.42 -10.76
N GLY A 411 -0.29 -37.04 -12.04
CA GLY A 411 0.21 -35.78 -12.55
C GLY A 411 -0.50 -34.59 -11.92
N ILE A 412 -1.83 -34.59 -11.86
CA ILE A 412 -2.62 -33.54 -11.21
C ILE A 412 -2.23 -33.45 -9.72
N ASN A 413 -2.20 -34.57 -8.99
CA ASN A 413 -1.83 -34.57 -7.58
C ASN A 413 -0.42 -34.05 -7.35
N SER A 414 0.52 -34.38 -8.23
CA SER A 414 1.90 -33.90 -8.16
C SER A 414 1.98 -32.36 -8.32
N LEU A 415 1.28 -31.79 -9.31
CA LEU A 415 1.29 -30.35 -9.59
C LEU A 415 0.44 -29.53 -8.61
N THR A 416 -0.52 -30.17 -7.94
CA THR A 416 -1.38 -29.50 -6.93
C THR A 416 -1.06 -29.94 -5.51
N LYS A 417 0.14 -30.44 -5.22
CA LYS A 417 0.54 -30.92 -3.89
C LYS A 417 0.61 -29.84 -2.81
N ASN A 418 0.94 -28.61 -3.20
CA ASN A 418 1.05 -27.49 -2.30
C ASN A 418 -0.34 -26.93 -1.96
N ILE A 419 -0.52 -26.45 -0.73
CA ILE A 419 -1.73 -25.71 -0.32
C ILE A 419 -1.93 -24.53 -1.25
N GLY A 420 -3.16 -24.33 -1.72
CA GLY A 420 -3.47 -23.21 -2.62
C GLY A 420 -4.63 -23.49 -3.56
N ARG A 421 -4.93 -22.50 -4.39
CA ARG A 421 -5.99 -22.56 -5.41
C ARG A 421 -5.38 -22.58 -6.80
N TYR A 422 -5.98 -23.42 -7.66
CA TYR A 422 -5.49 -23.73 -8.98
C TYR A 422 -6.62 -23.61 -10.00
N HIS A 423 -6.30 -23.16 -11.20
CA HIS A 423 -7.15 -23.33 -12.38
C HIS A 423 -6.71 -24.61 -13.10
N ILE A 424 -7.67 -25.45 -13.46
CA ILE A 424 -7.44 -26.69 -14.23
C ILE A 424 -8.31 -26.63 -15.48
N ASP A 425 -7.67 -26.78 -16.66
CA ASP A 425 -8.42 -26.79 -17.93
C ASP A 425 -8.04 -27.99 -18.82
N TRP A 426 -8.98 -28.39 -19.64
CA TRP A 426 -8.85 -29.48 -20.57
C TRP A 426 -9.67 -29.29 -21.83
N ILE A 427 -9.52 -30.23 -22.78
CA ILE A 427 -10.30 -30.35 -24.01
C ILE A 427 -11.19 -31.59 -23.89
N TRP A 428 -12.46 -31.47 -24.26
CA TRP A 428 -13.38 -32.60 -24.31
C TRP A 428 -13.10 -33.50 -25.51
N LYS A 429 -13.33 -34.82 -25.38
CA LYS A 429 -13.34 -35.73 -26.51
C LYS A 429 -14.38 -35.29 -27.50
N GLN A 430 -14.02 -35.18 -28.77
CA GLN A 430 -15.00 -34.83 -29.80
C GLN A 430 -16.00 -35.97 -30.01
N GLN A 431 -17.27 -35.68 -29.80
CA GLN A 431 -18.35 -36.64 -30.04
C GLN A 431 -18.86 -36.63 -31.48
N LYS A 432 -18.53 -35.61 -32.27
CA LYS A 432 -18.92 -35.47 -33.69
C LYS A 432 -17.77 -34.86 -34.50
N ILE A 433 -17.72 -35.16 -35.81
CA ILE A 433 -16.75 -34.54 -36.74
C ILE A 433 -17.18 -33.07 -36.96
N THR A 434 -16.89 -32.21 -36.00
CA THR A 434 -17.06 -30.76 -36.13
C THR A 434 -15.68 -30.13 -36.06
N SER A 435 -15.46 -29.00 -36.74
CA SER A 435 -14.20 -28.23 -36.68
C SER A 435 -14.03 -27.51 -35.34
N LYS A 436 -15.06 -27.44 -34.48
CA LYS A 436 -15.00 -26.76 -33.18
C LYS A 436 -14.47 -27.69 -32.11
N VAL A 437 -13.46 -27.22 -31.39
CA VAL A 437 -12.84 -27.88 -30.23
C VAL A 437 -13.37 -27.19 -28.98
N TYR A 438 -14.06 -27.95 -28.13
CA TYR A 438 -14.58 -27.44 -26.86
C TYR A 438 -13.65 -27.82 -25.73
N GLY A 439 -13.44 -26.88 -24.83
CA GLY A 439 -12.69 -27.09 -23.59
C GLY A 439 -13.49 -26.61 -22.39
N HIS A 440 -13.01 -26.90 -21.22
CA HIS A 440 -13.56 -26.40 -19.95
C HIS A 440 -12.46 -26.05 -18.98
N ILE A 441 -12.75 -25.18 -18.04
CA ILE A 441 -11.85 -24.75 -16.96
C ILE A 441 -12.62 -24.71 -15.65
N ILE A 442 -12.01 -25.24 -14.59
CA ILE A 442 -12.55 -25.29 -13.24
C ILE A 442 -11.51 -24.81 -12.21
N VAL A 443 -11.92 -24.75 -10.97
CA VAL A 443 -11.05 -24.48 -9.81
C VAL A 443 -10.74 -25.78 -9.07
N ALA A 444 -9.49 -25.94 -8.67
CA ALA A 444 -9.06 -26.92 -7.68
C ALA A 444 -8.51 -26.18 -6.43
N GLU A 445 -8.74 -26.75 -5.26
CA GLU A 445 -8.24 -26.22 -4.00
C GLU A 445 -7.63 -27.34 -3.16
N ARG A 446 -6.35 -27.16 -2.74
CA ARG A 446 -5.66 -28.05 -1.82
C ARG A 446 -5.65 -27.42 -0.43
N PHE A 447 -6.11 -28.16 0.56
CA PHE A 447 -6.20 -27.72 1.94
C PHE A 447 -5.01 -28.20 2.80
N GLU A 448 -4.81 -27.55 3.95
CA GLU A 448 -3.77 -27.91 4.94
C GLU A 448 -3.89 -29.37 5.43
N ASN A 449 -5.12 -29.86 5.61
CA ASN A 449 -5.39 -31.23 6.04
C ASN A 449 -5.17 -32.28 4.93
N GLY A 450 -4.61 -31.87 3.77
CA GLY A 450 -4.41 -32.72 2.60
C GLY A 450 -5.65 -32.95 1.74
N GLY A 451 -6.81 -32.39 2.15
CA GLY A 451 -8.04 -32.45 1.37
C GLY A 451 -7.89 -31.76 0.01
N PHE A 452 -8.71 -32.20 -0.96
CA PHE A 452 -8.70 -31.66 -2.32
C PHE A 452 -10.14 -31.47 -2.81
N ARG A 453 -10.44 -30.26 -3.30
CA ARG A 453 -11.75 -29.91 -3.86
C ARG A 453 -11.59 -29.58 -5.32
N LEU A 454 -12.47 -30.10 -6.16
CA LEU A 454 -12.69 -29.65 -7.53
C LEU A 454 -14.06 -29.01 -7.63
N TYR A 455 -14.12 -27.83 -8.20
CA TYR A 455 -15.29 -26.98 -8.21
C TYR A 455 -15.45 -26.25 -9.54
N ASP A 456 -16.65 -26.29 -10.10
CA ASP A 456 -17.00 -25.56 -11.31
C ASP A 456 -17.74 -24.25 -10.98
N PRO A 457 -17.07 -23.07 -11.02
CA PRO A 457 -17.71 -21.80 -10.75
C PRO A 457 -18.79 -21.41 -11.76
N GLN A 458 -18.79 -22.00 -12.94
CA GLN A 458 -19.82 -21.73 -13.97
C GLN A 458 -21.16 -22.32 -13.58
N THR A 459 -21.18 -23.58 -13.13
CA THR A 459 -22.40 -24.30 -12.75
C THR A 459 -22.72 -24.19 -11.26
N GLY A 460 -21.72 -23.87 -10.43
CA GLY A 460 -21.87 -23.84 -8.97
C GLY A 460 -21.76 -25.22 -8.31
N GLU A 461 -21.25 -26.22 -8.99
CA GLU A 461 -21.23 -27.61 -8.51
C GLU A 461 -19.81 -28.09 -8.18
N ASN A 462 -19.70 -28.95 -7.17
CA ASN A 462 -18.47 -29.73 -6.97
C ASN A 462 -18.35 -30.80 -8.05
N ILE A 463 -17.14 -31.00 -8.53
CA ILE A 463 -16.85 -31.96 -9.60
C ILE A 463 -16.34 -33.26 -9.01
N ASP A 464 -16.98 -34.36 -9.37
CA ASP A 464 -16.41 -35.69 -9.23
C ASP A 464 -15.52 -35.97 -10.44
N TRP A 465 -14.20 -35.95 -10.22
CA TRP A 465 -13.23 -36.17 -11.28
C TRP A 465 -13.41 -37.49 -12.03
N LYS A 466 -13.76 -38.57 -11.30
CA LYS A 466 -13.99 -39.89 -11.91
C LYS A 466 -15.15 -39.90 -12.88
N SER A 467 -16.13 -39.03 -12.66
CA SER A 467 -17.31 -38.95 -13.55
C SER A 467 -17.04 -38.20 -14.84
N ILE A 468 -16.03 -37.28 -14.87
CA ILE A 468 -15.76 -36.44 -16.05
C ILE A 468 -14.55 -36.89 -16.86
N VAL A 469 -13.53 -37.51 -16.25
CA VAL A 469 -12.28 -37.88 -16.91
C VAL A 469 -12.50 -38.78 -18.13
N PRO A 470 -13.49 -39.70 -18.20
CA PRO A 470 -13.77 -40.50 -19.40
C PRO A 470 -14.14 -39.68 -20.65
N PHE A 471 -14.60 -38.45 -20.45
CA PHE A 471 -14.99 -37.53 -21.52
C PHE A 471 -13.91 -36.55 -21.93
N ILE A 472 -12.78 -36.51 -21.21
CA ILE A 472 -11.65 -35.62 -21.45
C ILE A 472 -10.73 -36.24 -22.52
N ASP A 473 -10.28 -35.43 -23.48
CA ASP A 473 -9.20 -35.82 -24.41
C ASP A 473 -7.83 -35.73 -23.72
N ILE A 474 -7.48 -36.75 -22.97
CA ILE A 474 -6.22 -36.81 -22.21
C ILE A 474 -4.99 -36.76 -23.11
N SER A 475 -5.10 -37.06 -24.42
CA SER A 475 -3.99 -36.95 -25.36
C SER A 475 -3.54 -35.50 -25.59
N LYS A 476 -4.42 -34.53 -25.34
CA LYS A 476 -4.12 -33.09 -25.38
C LYS A 476 -3.50 -32.59 -24.08
N GLY A 477 -3.57 -33.41 -23.03
CA GLY A 477 -3.13 -33.07 -21.68
C GLY A 477 -4.13 -32.21 -20.92
N ILE A 478 -3.84 -32.03 -19.65
CA ILE A 478 -4.59 -31.20 -18.71
C ILE A 478 -3.66 -30.08 -18.24
N ASN A 479 -4.10 -28.84 -18.37
CA ASN A 479 -3.32 -27.69 -17.97
C ASN A 479 -3.68 -27.28 -16.54
N ILE A 480 -2.67 -26.89 -15.76
CA ILE A 480 -2.78 -26.49 -14.36
C ILE A 480 -2.00 -25.19 -14.14
N LEU A 481 -2.62 -24.25 -13.47
CA LEU A 481 -2.00 -23.00 -13.04
C LEU A 481 -2.39 -22.71 -11.59
N ARG A 482 -1.42 -22.56 -10.68
CA ARG A 482 -1.67 -22.02 -9.36
C ARG A 482 -1.95 -20.53 -9.48
N VAL A 483 -3.03 -20.02 -8.85
CA VAL A 483 -3.46 -18.63 -9.04
C VAL A 483 -3.47 -17.79 -7.76
N ASP A 484 -3.57 -18.39 -6.58
CA ASP A 484 -3.68 -17.66 -5.31
C ASP A 484 -2.42 -16.85 -4.93
N ASN A 485 -1.28 -17.14 -5.54
CA ASN A 485 -0.01 -16.42 -5.39
C ASN A 485 0.36 -15.53 -6.59
N LEU A 486 -0.55 -15.30 -7.52
CA LEU A 486 -0.39 -14.46 -8.70
C LEU A 486 -1.20 -13.18 -8.54
N ILE A 487 -0.79 -12.11 -9.21
CA ILE A 487 -1.57 -10.88 -9.31
C ILE A 487 -2.38 -10.87 -10.61
N PRO A 488 -3.63 -10.35 -10.59
CA PRO A 488 -4.41 -10.20 -11.82
C PRO A 488 -3.93 -9.00 -12.65
N ASP A 489 -4.05 -9.12 -13.97
CA ASP A 489 -3.88 -8.00 -14.90
C ASP A 489 -5.13 -7.11 -14.85
N GLU A 490 -4.99 -5.90 -14.33
CA GLU A 490 -6.07 -4.94 -14.10
C GLU A 490 -6.77 -4.50 -15.40
N ALA A 491 -6.03 -4.46 -16.51
CA ALA A 491 -6.59 -4.11 -17.82
C ALA A 491 -7.46 -5.22 -18.40
N LEU A 492 -7.14 -6.49 -18.10
CA LEU A 492 -7.90 -7.64 -18.59
C LEU A 492 -9.09 -7.98 -17.70
N ILE A 493 -8.95 -7.86 -16.36
CA ILE A 493 -10.05 -8.25 -15.46
C ILE A 493 -11.30 -7.40 -15.65
N LYS A 494 -11.18 -6.08 -15.87
CA LYS A 494 -12.33 -5.19 -16.10
C LYS A 494 -13.16 -5.56 -17.35
N GLU A 495 -12.57 -6.31 -18.29
CA GLU A 495 -13.25 -6.76 -19.51
C GLU A 495 -14.00 -8.09 -19.33
N ILE A 496 -13.67 -8.85 -18.27
CA ILE A 496 -14.16 -10.22 -18.05
C ILE A 496 -14.99 -10.40 -16.78
N VAL A 497 -14.91 -9.44 -15.86
CA VAL A 497 -15.78 -9.36 -14.68
C VAL A 497 -16.33 -7.95 -14.52
N HIS A 498 -17.39 -7.80 -13.75
CA HIS A 498 -17.96 -6.51 -13.37
C HIS A 498 -18.36 -6.49 -11.90
N LYS A 499 -18.50 -5.30 -11.36
CA LYS A 499 -19.02 -5.08 -10.01
C LYS A 499 -20.45 -5.63 -9.92
N LYS A 500 -20.73 -6.34 -8.85
CA LYS A 500 -22.06 -6.81 -8.49
C LYS A 500 -22.98 -5.65 -8.13
#